data_71383def70da8d3196fc964f178f5a03
#
_entry.id   71383def70da8d3196fc964f178f5a03
#
_cell.length_a   1.000
_cell.length_b   1.000
_cell.length_c   1.000
_cell.angle_alpha   90.00
_cell.angle_beta   90.00
_cell.angle_gamma   90.00
#
_symmetry.space_group_name_H-M   'P 1'
#
loop_
_entity.id
_entity.type
_entity.pdbx_description
1 polymer ?
#
loop_
_entity_poly.entity_id
_entity_poly.type
_entity_poly.pdbx_seq_one_letter_code
_entity_poly.pdbx_strand_id
1 'polypeptide(L)'
;MLLIKELPTMKKILFSLVVLAAMMTGVRPVQACTSVIVSGHVTKDGRPLIFKNRDTSTLHNLTIVVQGSRYRYIGLVNAEDTTPINVWGGHNEAGFGIINTAAYNLNGDGGDTDGDGILIRKALELCATLEDFERLLDTMNKPREVNSNFAVLDAQGGCAYYETGNYDYVKFDVNDPNVAPEGYLMRTNFGTTGNHKLDQGVERYCAITDFMAEACKEGNLEHDYLITSISRYLKHGVTKLDMYDFMPESENDTQYFPFGDYIARYSTASVILVQGVRPDESPLNTVSWTIIGWPLTTVAIPLVLTSSGKLPAIVTDDGTGHSWLNEKGLKLKQRIFSLEAGNTTSYGDLSQLFNKQGTGILQQIQPVEGEVIARGEEAIAQLRKNSKNIKTIESYYDWVDAYLKKHYRALF
;
A
#
# COMPACT_ATOMS: atom_id res chain seq x y z
N MET A 1 -46.50 47.44 -27.44
CA MET A 1 -46.67 45.96 -27.52
C MET A 1 -45.27 45.37 -27.82
N LEU A 2 -44.44 45.38 -26.81
CA LEU A 2 -43.05 44.85 -26.86
C LEU A 2 -42.68 44.45 -25.43
N LEU A 3 -42.81 43.19 -25.10
CA LEU A 3 -42.27 42.55 -23.89
C LEU A 3 -42.85 41.16 -23.85
N ILE A 4 -42.16 40.18 -24.26
CA ILE A 4 -42.20 38.73 -23.92
C ILE A 4 -41.49 37.96 -25.05
N LYS A 5 -40.17 38.02 -25.14
CA LYS A 5 -39.38 37.09 -25.93
C LYS A 5 -38.00 36.70 -25.31
N GLU A 6 -37.72 37.10 -24.09
CA GLU A 6 -36.39 36.86 -23.47
C GLU A 6 -36.34 35.75 -22.36
N LEU A 7 -37.48 35.21 -21.93
CA LEU A 7 -37.48 34.22 -20.85
C LEU A 7 -36.93 32.81 -21.20
N PRO A 8 -36.97 32.28 -22.45
CA PRO A 8 -36.45 30.95 -22.71
C PRO A 8 -34.91 30.89 -22.73
N THR A 9 -34.23 31.97 -23.04
CA THR A 9 -32.77 32.01 -23.13
C THR A 9 -32.10 32.02 -21.76
N MET A 10 -32.63 32.81 -20.82
CA MET A 10 -32.16 32.85 -19.43
C MET A 10 -32.35 31.51 -18.70
N LYS A 11 -33.48 30.83 -18.89
CA LYS A 11 -33.70 29.50 -18.32
C LYS A 11 -32.74 28.44 -18.90
N LYS A 12 -32.40 28.51 -20.18
CA LYS A 12 -31.43 27.64 -20.82
C LYS A 12 -30.00 27.92 -20.32
N ILE A 13 -29.63 29.18 -20.14
CA ILE A 13 -28.35 29.59 -19.58
C ILE A 13 -28.26 29.18 -18.11
N LEU A 14 -29.30 29.38 -17.32
CA LEU A 14 -29.30 28.95 -15.91
C LEU A 14 -29.27 27.42 -15.77
N PHE A 15 -29.97 26.69 -16.62
CA PHE A 15 -29.92 25.23 -16.66
C PHE A 15 -28.54 24.72 -17.11
N SER A 16 -27.90 25.38 -18.11
CA SER A 16 -26.54 25.06 -18.55
C SER A 16 -25.52 25.37 -17.47
N LEU A 17 -25.67 26.46 -16.70
CA LEU A 17 -24.80 26.79 -15.58
C LEU A 17 -24.97 25.84 -14.39
N VAL A 18 -26.20 25.37 -14.11
CA VAL A 18 -26.46 24.36 -13.07
C VAL A 18 -25.91 22.98 -13.47
N VAL A 19 -26.03 22.60 -14.75
CA VAL A 19 -25.43 21.37 -15.27
C VAL A 19 -23.90 21.46 -15.29
N LEU A 20 -23.32 22.61 -15.63
CA LEU A 20 -21.88 22.85 -15.58
C LEU A 20 -21.36 22.85 -14.13
N ALA A 21 -22.10 23.44 -13.18
CA ALA A 21 -21.76 23.38 -11.75
C ALA A 21 -21.90 21.96 -11.17
N ALA A 22 -22.89 21.18 -11.63
CA ALA A 22 -23.01 19.76 -11.25
C ALA A 22 -21.91 18.87 -11.86
N MET A 23 -21.35 19.26 -13.02
CA MET A 23 -20.18 18.57 -13.59
C MET A 23 -18.86 18.99 -12.96
N MET A 24 -18.83 20.07 -12.17
CA MET A 24 -17.68 20.50 -11.38
C MET A 24 -17.68 19.94 -9.96
N THR A 25 -18.64 19.13 -9.55
CA THR A 25 -18.45 18.23 -8.42
C THR A 25 -17.46 17.17 -8.88
N GLY A 26 -16.18 17.52 -8.80
CA GLY A 26 -15.08 16.65 -9.17
C GLY A 26 -15.30 15.29 -8.52
N VAL A 27 -15.34 14.24 -9.32
CA VAL A 27 -15.15 12.89 -8.85
C VAL A 27 -13.81 12.91 -8.13
N ARG A 28 -13.83 13.08 -6.80
CA ARG A 28 -12.61 12.93 -6.01
C ARG A 28 -12.08 11.55 -6.32
N PRO A 29 -10.82 11.40 -6.72
CA PRO A 29 -10.27 10.09 -6.94
C PRO A 29 -10.39 9.33 -5.63
N VAL A 30 -11.24 8.31 -5.62
CA VAL A 30 -11.46 7.47 -4.45
C VAL A 30 -10.13 6.81 -4.12
N GLN A 31 -9.55 7.17 -3.00
CA GLN A 31 -8.39 6.46 -2.46
C GLN A 31 -8.88 5.04 -2.14
N ALA A 32 -8.25 4.07 -2.72
CA ALA A 32 -8.64 2.70 -2.53
C ALA A 32 -7.41 1.88 -2.15
N CYS A 33 -7.52 1.04 -1.14
CA CYS A 33 -6.42 0.21 -0.64
C CYS A 33 -6.91 -1.21 -0.38
N THR A 34 -5.96 -2.14 -0.28
CA THR A 34 -6.21 -3.50 0.21
C THR A 34 -5.18 -3.79 1.27
N SER A 35 -5.58 -4.29 2.43
CA SER A 35 -4.67 -4.62 3.51
C SER A 35 -4.97 -5.97 4.14
N VAL A 36 -3.92 -6.54 4.72
CA VAL A 36 -3.94 -7.79 5.48
C VAL A 36 -3.15 -7.59 6.77
N ILE A 37 -3.59 -8.23 7.84
CA ILE A 37 -2.87 -8.38 9.10
C ILE A 37 -2.79 -9.87 9.42
N VAL A 38 -1.61 -10.33 9.83
CA VAL A 38 -1.35 -11.74 10.18
C VAL A 38 -0.70 -11.80 11.55
N SER A 39 -1.27 -12.59 12.45
CA SER A 39 -0.71 -12.87 13.77
C SER A 39 0.61 -13.64 13.67
N GLY A 40 1.58 -13.30 14.53
CA GLY A 40 2.80 -14.07 14.68
C GLY A 40 2.57 -15.53 15.11
N HIS A 41 1.39 -15.87 15.63
CA HIS A 41 1.05 -17.24 16.02
C HIS A 41 0.92 -18.20 14.83
N VAL A 42 0.68 -17.67 13.61
CA VAL A 42 0.45 -18.49 12.39
C VAL A 42 1.53 -18.31 11.33
N THR A 43 2.47 -17.36 11.50
CA THR A 43 3.65 -17.26 10.65
C THR A 43 4.72 -18.27 11.07
N LYS A 44 5.50 -18.79 10.11
CA LYS A 44 6.54 -19.81 10.41
C LYS A 44 7.65 -19.26 11.30
N ASP A 45 7.95 -17.97 11.18
CA ASP A 45 9.02 -17.31 11.91
C ASP A 45 8.57 -16.64 13.21
N GLY A 46 7.26 -16.69 13.52
CA GLY A 46 6.67 -16.17 14.75
C GLY A 46 6.54 -14.63 14.78
N ARG A 47 6.68 -13.94 13.64
CA ARG A 47 6.60 -12.48 13.56
C ARG A 47 5.28 -12.03 12.96
N PRO A 48 4.57 -11.07 13.57
CA PRO A 48 3.34 -10.52 13.02
C PRO A 48 3.62 -9.69 11.75
N LEU A 49 2.65 -9.66 10.83
CA LEU A 49 2.76 -8.95 9.56
C LEU A 49 1.56 -8.03 9.37
N ILE A 50 1.81 -6.84 8.84
CA ILE A 50 0.78 -5.96 8.28
C ILE A 50 1.15 -5.58 6.85
N PHE A 51 0.23 -5.76 5.93
CA PHE A 51 0.41 -5.53 4.48
C PHE A 51 -0.59 -4.50 3.98
N LYS A 52 -0.14 -3.62 3.08
CA LYS A 52 -0.99 -2.65 2.37
C LYS A 52 -0.56 -2.52 0.92
N ASN A 53 -1.51 -2.74 0.01
CA ASN A 53 -1.46 -2.25 -1.37
C ASN A 53 -2.15 -0.90 -1.39
N ARG A 54 -1.40 0.17 -1.70
CA ARG A 54 -1.88 1.55 -1.65
C ARG A 54 -2.29 2.05 -3.02
N ASP A 55 -3.55 2.44 -3.16
CA ASP A 55 -4.07 3.08 -4.35
C ASP A 55 -4.33 4.57 -4.07
N THR A 56 -3.86 5.44 -4.96
CA THR A 56 -3.98 6.89 -4.83
C THR A 56 -3.83 7.56 -6.21
N SER A 57 -4.30 8.80 -6.31
CA SER A 57 -4.02 9.64 -7.49
C SER A 57 -2.57 10.15 -7.55
N THR A 58 -1.89 10.23 -6.40
CA THR A 58 -0.49 10.65 -6.30
C THR A 58 0.43 9.44 -6.52
N LEU A 59 0.89 9.24 -7.75
CA LEU A 59 1.68 8.08 -8.14
C LEU A 59 3.16 8.18 -7.75
N HIS A 60 3.66 9.38 -7.46
CA HIS A 60 5.04 9.61 -7.01
C HIS A 60 5.13 9.42 -5.51
N ASN A 61 5.88 8.41 -5.10
CA ASN A 61 6.07 8.03 -3.70
C ASN A 61 7.57 7.86 -3.40
N LEU A 62 7.92 8.03 -2.14
CA LEU A 62 9.25 7.75 -1.62
C LEU A 62 9.20 7.32 -0.15
N THR A 63 10.32 6.88 0.37
CA THR A 63 10.50 6.56 1.78
C THR A 63 11.42 7.56 2.45
N ILE A 64 11.14 7.83 3.72
CA ILE A 64 11.90 8.78 4.54
C ILE A 64 12.25 8.16 5.89
N VAL A 65 13.32 8.69 6.50
CA VAL A 65 13.60 8.52 7.93
C VAL A 65 13.37 9.86 8.61
N VAL A 66 12.55 9.86 9.63
CA VAL A 66 12.20 11.08 10.39
C VAL A 66 12.59 10.92 11.84
N GLN A 67 13.19 11.96 12.42
CA GLN A 67 13.35 12.11 13.85
C GLN A 67 12.03 12.65 14.42
N GLY A 68 11.18 11.76 14.89
CA GLY A 68 9.94 12.14 15.57
C GLY A 68 10.20 12.73 16.97
N SER A 69 9.12 13.17 17.61
CA SER A 69 9.20 13.79 18.93
C SER A 69 9.66 12.82 20.02
N ARG A 70 9.31 11.53 19.91
CA ARG A 70 9.72 10.47 20.85
C ARG A 70 10.51 9.38 20.13
N TYR A 71 10.06 8.91 18.99
CA TYR A 71 10.70 7.82 18.24
C TYR A 71 11.08 8.24 16.84
N ARG A 72 12.22 7.75 16.35
CA ARG A 72 12.55 7.77 14.93
C ARG A 72 11.73 6.72 14.21
N TYR A 73 11.39 7.02 12.96
CA TYR A 73 10.62 6.08 12.13
C TYR A 73 11.00 6.13 10.67
N ILE A 74 10.71 5.04 9.96
CA ILE A 74 10.65 4.97 8.50
C ILE A 74 9.19 5.17 8.10
N GLY A 75 8.94 6.07 7.15
CA GLY A 75 7.62 6.35 6.61
C GLY A 75 7.56 6.29 5.09
N LEU A 76 6.45 5.77 4.56
CA LEU A 76 6.06 5.87 3.17
C LEU A 76 5.27 7.17 2.99
N VAL A 77 5.69 8.03 2.06
CA VAL A 77 5.08 9.36 1.82
C VAL A 77 4.87 9.63 0.33
N ASN A 78 4.01 10.61 0.02
CA ASN A 78 3.97 11.18 -1.31
C ASN A 78 5.25 12.00 -1.55
N ALA A 79 5.80 11.93 -2.75
CA ALA A 79 7.03 12.64 -3.09
C ALA A 79 6.89 14.17 -3.04
N GLU A 80 5.67 14.67 -3.21
CA GLU A 80 5.34 16.10 -3.14
C GLU A 80 5.32 16.65 -1.69
N ASP A 81 5.23 15.77 -0.69
CA ASP A 81 5.16 16.15 0.73
C ASP A 81 6.58 16.18 1.33
N THR A 82 7.33 17.24 1.02
CA THR A 82 8.73 17.43 1.44
C THR A 82 8.92 17.66 2.94
N THR A 83 7.88 18.12 3.63
CA THR A 83 7.77 18.13 5.11
C THR A 83 6.59 17.26 5.48
N PRO A 84 6.77 15.95 5.67
CA PRO A 84 5.66 15.02 5.64
C PRO A 84 4.65 15.33 6.75
N ILE A 85 3.54 15.90 6.32
CA ILE A 85 2.33 16.04 7.15
C ILE A 85 1.64 14.69 7.20
N ASN A 86 1.60 13.99 6.07
CA ASN A 86 0.96 12.69 5.91
C ASN A 86 1.97 11.57 5.70
N VAL A 87 1.81 10.48 6.47
CA VAL A 87 2.53 9.22 6.31
C VAL A 87 1.52 8.11 6.04
N TRP A 88 1.80 7.23 5.09
CA TRP A 88 0.83 6.24 4.60
C TRP A 88 1.10 4.81 5.08
N GLY A 89 2.13 4.63 5.89
CA GLY A 89 2.54 3.41 6.54
C GLY A 89 4.00 3.44 6.91
N GLY A 90 4.42 2.60 7.87
CA GLY A 90 5.79 2.51 8.32
C GLY A 90 5.95 1.82 9.66
N HIS A 91 7.17 1.90 10.21
CA HIS A 91 7.48 1.44 11.56
C HIS A 91 8.48 2.38 12.24
N ASN A 92 8.51 2.34 13.58
CA ASN A 92 9.44 3.14 14.38
C ASN A 92 10.47 2.28 15.13
N GLU A 93 11.43 2.94 15.79
CA GLU A 93 12.51 2.28 16.53
C GLU A 93 12.06 1.51 17.80
N ALA A 94 10.82 1.73 18.24
CA ALA A 94 10.20 0.92 19.31
C ALA A 94 9.58 -0.38 18.79
N GLY A 95 9.62 -0.63 17.46
CA GLY A 95 9.02 -1.80 16.82
C GLY A 95 7.51 -1.69 16.60
N PHE A 96 6.95 -0.49 16.76
CA PHE A 96 5.56 -0.20 16.44
C PHE A 96 5.42 0.02 14.93
N GLY A 97 4.51 -0.72 14.29
CA GLY A 97 4.19 -0.61 12.88
C GLY A 97 2.73 -0.27 12.67
N ILE A 98 2.44 0.56 11.65
CA ILE A 98 1.07 0.99 11.34
C ILE A 98 0.88 1.22 9.84
N ILE A 99 -0.28 0.82 9.34
CA ILE A 99 -0.80 1.13 8.00
C ILE A 99 -2.29 1.46 8.10
N ASN A 100 -2.89 1.96 7.02
CA ASN A 100 -4.34 2.16 6.95
C ASN A 100 -4.97 1.71 5.63
N THR A 101 -6.29 1.56 5.65
CA THR A 101 -7.16 1.62 4.45
C THR A 101 -8.33 2.54 4.76
N ALA A 102 -8.55 3.58 3.94
CA ALA A 102 -9.73 4.44 4.10
C ALA A 102 -11.01 3.59 4.09
N ALA A 103 -11.95 3.88 4.98
CA ALA A 103 -13.17 3.10 5.18
C ALA A 103 -14.42 4.00 5.14
N TYR A 104 -14.93 4.22 3.95
CA TYR A 104 -15.96 5.24 3.66
C TYR A 104 -17.31 5.03 4.34
N ASN A 105 -17.51 3.90 5.00
CA ASN A 105 -18.77 3.53 5.65
C ASN A 105 -18.79 3.74 7.18
N LEU A 106 -17.68 4.13 7.81
CA LEU A 106 -17.59 4.20 9.29
C LEU A 106 -18.25 5.46 9.87
N ASN A 107 -18.20 6.59 9.18
CA ASN A 107 -18.82 7.84 9.66
C ASN A 107 -20.31 8.00 9.26
N GLY A 108 -20.86 7.06 8.51
CA GLY A 108 -22.28 7.04 8.14
C GLY A 108 -22.70 7.95 6.99
N ASP A 109 -21.84 8.84 6.53
CA ASP A 109 -22.09 9.81 5.46
C ASP A 109 -21.34 9.51 4.14
N GLY A 110 -20.45 8.52 4.14
CA GLY A 110 -19.63 8.16 2.98
C GLY A 110 -18.56 9.21 2.62
N GLY A 111 -18.36 10.22 3.46
CA GLY A 111 -17.37 11.26 3.26
C GLY A 111 -15.95 10.76 3.47
N ASP A 112 -15.02 11.29 2.66
CA ASP A 112 -13.58 11.12 2.85
C ASP A 112 -13.06 12.16 3.85
N THR A 113 -12.04 11.79 4.62
CA THR A 113 -11.38 12.66 5.58
C THR A 113 -9.87 12.62 5.36
N ASP A 114 -9.19 13.74 5.62
CA ASP A 114 -7.75 13.90 5.36
C ASP A 114 -6.87 13.57 6.59
N GLY A 115 -7.46 13.14 7.71
CA GLY A 115 -6.76 12.94 8.98
C GLY A 115 -5.94 11.66 9.10
N ASP A 116 -6.15 10.69 8.22
CA ASP A 116 -5.56 9.35 8.31
C ASP A 116 -4.02 9.37 8.32
N GLY A 117 -3.43 10.07 7.36
CA GLY A 117 -1.97 10.18 7.25
C GLY A 117 -1.33 10.96 8.40
N ILE A 118 -2.05 11.95 8.94
CA ILE A 118 -1.63 12.70 10.14
C ILE A 118 -1.64 11.80 11.36
N LEU A 119 -2.68 10.95 11.50
CA LEU A 119 -2.77 10.01 12.62
C LEU A 119 -1.65 8.97 12.56
N ILE A 120 -1.36 8.40 11.38
CA ILE A 120 -0.24 7.47 11.21
C ILE A 120 1.08 8.11 11.61
N ARG A 121 1.35 9.34 11.17
CA ARG A 121 2.55 10.08 11.55
C ARG A 121 2.65 10.25 13.06
N LYS A 122 1.60 10.72 13.71
CA LYS A 122 1.56 10.89 15.18
C LYS A 122 1.77 9.57 15.91
N ALA A 123 1.16 8.47 15.43
CA ALA A 123 1.33 7.15 16.01
C ALA A 123 2.79 6.67 15.90
N LEU A 124 3.43 6.83 14.74
CA LEU A 124 4.84 6.49 14.55
C LEU A 124 5.78 7.35 15.43
N GLU A 125 5.42 8.60 15.68
CA GLU A 125 6.19 9.50 16.54
C GLU A 125 6.08 9.18 18.03
N LEU A 126 4.92 8.63 18.50
CA LEU A 126 4.56 8.61 19.93
C LEU A 126 4.34 7.22 20.50
N CYS A 127 3.87 6.25 19.70
CA CYS A 127 3.41 4.95 20.20
C CYS A 127 4.53 3.90 20.13
N ALA A 128 4.55 3.02 21.15
CA ALA A 128 5.37 1.81 21.18
C ALA A 128 4.52 0.54 21.24
N THR A 129 3.28 0.63 21.70
CA THR A 129 2.36 -0.50 21.91
C THR A 129 0.97 -0.20 21.35
N LEU A 130 0.14 -1.25 21.25
CA LEU A 130 -1.29 -1.13 20.93
C LEU A 130 -2.01 -0.21 21.92
N GLU A 131 -1.69 -0.31 23.22
CA GLU A 131 -2.31 0.53 24.27
C GLU A 131 -1.89 2.01 24.14
N ASP A 132 -0.66 2.31 23.66
CA ASP A 132 -0.26 3.69 23.34
C ASP A 132 -1.11 4.24 22.20
N PHE A 133 -1.42 3.41 21.17
CA PHE A 133 -2.28 3.82 20.06
C PHE A 133 -3.74 4.04 20.50
N GLU A 134 -4.28 3.16 21.33
CA GLU A 134 -5.61 3.33 21.94
C GLU A 134 -5.68 4.63 22.75
N ARG A 135 -4.68 4.89 23.58
CA ARG A 135 -4.57 6.15 24.35
C ARG A 135 -4.48 7.37 23.44
N LEU A 136 -3.75 7.28 22.31
CA LEU A 136 -3.71 8.35 21.33
C LEU A 136 -5.10 8.60 20.74
N LEU A 137 -5.84 7.56 20.33
CA LEU A 137 -7.20 7.68 19.83
C LEU A 137 -8.16 8.29 20.85
N ASP A 138 -8.05 7.90 22.14
CA ASP A 138 -8.93 8.38 23.20
C ASP A 138 -8.70 9.85 23.54
N THR A 139 -7.45 10.33 23.39
CA THR A 139 -7.06 11.71 23.74
C THR A 139 -7.17 12.70 22.56
N MET A 140 -7.40 12.22 21.36
CA MET A 140 -7.62 13.10 20.18
C MET A 140 -8.91 13.90 20.33
N ASN A 141 -8.87 15.16 19.86
CA ASN A 141 -10.09 15.98 19.72
C ASN A 141 -11.07 15.27 18.77
N LYS A 142 -12.36 15.40 19.10
CA LYS A 142 -13.45 14.86 18.31
C LYS A 142 -14.25 16.02 17.65
N PRO A 143 -14.63 15.91 16.36
CA PRO A 143 -14.39 14.80 15.44
C PRO A 143 -12.89 14.64 15.14
N ARG A 144 -12.43 13.38 14.99
CA ARG A 144 -11.01 13.07 14.69
C ARG A 144 -10.62 13.38 13.24
N GLU A 145 -11.57 13.63 12.37
CA GLU A 145 -11.39 13.76 10.91
C GLU A 145 -10.73 12.50 10.30
N VAL A 146 -11.16 11.33 10.79
CA VAL A 146 -10.63 10.02 10.40
C VAL A 146 -11.79 9.11 9.98
N ASN A 147 -11.56 8.31 8.95
CA ASN A 147 -12.50 7.32 8.42
C ASN A 147 -11.71 6.14 7.83
N SER A 148 -11.16 5.28 8.71
CA SER A 148 -10.11 4.33 8.28
C SER A 148 -10.04 3.07 9.13
N ASN A 149 -9.62 1.98 8.48
CA ASN A 149 -9.14 0.78 9.16
C ASN A 149 -7.62 0.92 9.37
N PHE A 150 -7.15 0.99 10.60
CA PHE A 150 -5.72 0.97 10.92
C PHE A 150 -5.30 -0.44 11.32
N ALA A 151 -4.32 -1.02 10.62
CA ALA A 151 -3.65 -2.23 11.09
C ALA A 151 -2.39 -1.83 11.84
N VAL A 152 -2.25 -2.34 13.05
CA VAL A 152 -1.18 -1.99 14.00
C VAL A 152 -0.53 -3.26 14.52
N LEU A 153 0.81 -3.24 14.64
CA LEU A 153 1.59 -4.24 15.35
C LEU A 153 2.59 -3.58 16.29
N ASP A 154 3.05 -4.32 17.31
CA ASP A 154 4.07 -3.86 18.24
C ASP A 154 5.12 -4.94 18.57
N ALA A 155 6.19 -4.53 19.27
CA ALA A 155 7.28 -5.41 19.65
C ALA A 155 6.94 -6.41 20.77
N GLN A 156 5.76 -6.31 21.39
CA GLN A 156 5.29 -7.24 22.41
C GLN A 156 4.47 -8.38 21.81
N GLY A 157 4.31 -8.41 20.46
CA GLY A 157 3.51 -9.36 19.72
C GLY A 157 2.06 -8.92 19.53
N GLY A 158 1.72 -7.72 19.94
CA GLY A 158 0.41 -7.10 19.69
C GLY A 158 0.14 -6.98 18.18
N CYS A 159 -1.09 -7.29 17.75
CA CYS A 159 -1.47 -7.32 16.34
C CYS A 159 -2.98 -7.11 16.21
N ALA A 160 -3.44 -5.93 15.80
CA ALA A 160 -4.86 -5.60 15.75
C ALA A 160 -5.26 -4.66 14.60
N TYR A 161 -6.49 -4.80 14.09
CA TYR A 161 -7.16 -3.75 13.35
C TYR A 161 -7.96 -2.83 14.29
N TYR A 162 -8.00 -1.55 13.91
CA TYR A 162 -8.85 -0.54 14.52
C TYR A 162 -9.72 0.10 13.44
N GLU A 163 -10.99 -0.26 13.38
CA GLU A 163 -11.98 0.44 12.56
C GLU A 163 -12.33 1.75 13.24
N THR A 164 -11.79 2.87 12.72
CA THR A 164 -11.79 4.16 13.41
C THR A 164 -12.57 5.21 12.63
N GLY A 165 -13.60 5.77 13.28
CA GLY A 165 -14.37 6.89 12.80
C GLY A 165 -14.08 8.18 13.60
N ASN A 166 -14.90 9.21 13.32
CA ASN A 166 -14.77 10.53 13.96
C ASN A 166 -14.91 10.52 15.49
N TYR A 167 -15.73 9.62 16.04
CA TYR A 167 -16.08 9.63 17.46
C TYR A 167 -15.67 8.37 18.19
N ASP A 168 -15.79 7.22 17.54
CA ASP A 168 -15.58 5.90 18.11
C ASP A 168 -14.55 5.10 17.30
N TYR A 169 -14.06 4.01 17.89
CA TYR A 169 -13.31 2.98 17.20
C TYR A 169 -13.66 1.60 17.74
N VAL A 170 -13.43 0.57 16.92
CA VAL A 170 -13.59 -0.83 17.31
C VAL A 170 -12.28 -1.57 17.05
N LYS A 171 -11.74 -2.23 18.07
CA LYS A 171 -10.54 -3.07 18.01
C LYS A 171 -10.90 -4.50 17.60
N PHE A 172 -10.12 -5.07 16.70
CA PHE A 172 -10.15 -6.47 16.32
C PHE A 172 -8.76 -7.06 16.59
N ASP A 173 -8.59 -7.71 17.73
CA ASP A 173 -7.33 -8.36 18.10
C ASP A 173 -7.16 -9.64 17.30
N VAL A 174 -6.11 -9.69 16.45
CA VAL A 174 -5.88 -10.82 15.54
C VAL A 174 -5.26 -12.02 16.27
N ASN A 175 -4.78 -11.82 17.49
CA ASN A 175 -4.30 -12.89 18.36
C ASN A 175 -5.44 -13.61 19.09
N ASP A 176 -6.67 -13.04 19.09
CA ASP A 176 -7.84 -13.69 19.67
C ASP A 176 -8.48 -14.64 18.61
N PRO A 177 -8.48 -15.98 18.84
CA PRO A 177 -9.07 -16.93 17.91
C PRO A 177 -10.59 -16.79 17.75
N ASN A 178 -11.29 -16.09 18.67
CA ASN A 178 -12.71 -15.77 18.49
C ASN A 178 -12.91 -14.62 17.48
N VAL A 179 -11.90 -13.76 17.26
CA VAL A 179 -11.92 -12.65 16.32
C VAL A 179 -11.32 -13.06 14.98
N ALA A 180 -10.20 -13.77 15.01
CA ALA A 180 -9.47 -14.23 13.83
C ALA A 180 -9.12 -15.72 13.95
N PRO A 181 -10.07 -16.64 13.67
CA PRO A 181 -9.87 -18.08 13.84
C PRO A 181 -8.67 -18.63 13.07
N GLU A 182 -8.38 -18.08 11.89
CA GLU A 182 -7.24 -18.45 11.04
C GLU A 182 -5.99 -17.60 11.31
N GLY A 183 -6.00 -16.73 12.32
CA GLY A 183 -4.90 -15.85 12.71
C GLY A 183 -4.61 -14.71 11.72
N TYR A 184 -5.54 -14.36 10.85
CA TYR A 184 -5.42 -13.19 9.95
C TYR A 184 -6.76 -12.51 9.72
N LEU A 185 -6.71 -11.23 9.34
CA LEU A 185 -7.86 -10.45 8.89
C LEU A 185 -7.47 -9.61 7.66
N MET A 186 -8.48 -9.22 6.87
CA MET A 186 -8.32 -8.35 5.70
C MET A 186 -9.28 -7.16 5.79
N ARG A 187 -8.88 -6.03 5.15
CA ARG A 187 -9.73 -4.85 4.96
C ARG A 187 -9.47 -4.24 3.57
N THR A 188 -10.53 -3.69 3.01
CA THR A 188 -10.47 -2.80 1.85
C THR A 188 -11.05 -1.44 2.25
N ASN A 189 -11.91 -0.83 1.43
CA ASN A 189 -12.40 0.52 1.71
C ASN A 189 -13.75 0.54 2.44
N PHE A 190 -13.94 -0.40 3.32
CA PHE A 190 -15.05 -0.43 4.27
C PHE A 190 -14.62 -1.08 5.60
N GLY A 191 -15.26 -0.69 6.69
CA GLY A 191 -15.21 -1.36 7.98
C GLY A 191 -16.40 -2.31 8.14
N THR A 192 -16.19 -3.41 8.86
CA THR A 192 -17.25 -4.41 9.14
C THR A 192 -18.30 -3.90 10.12
N THR A 193 -17.99 -2.83 10.87
CA THR A 193 -18.91 -2.19 11.82
C THR A 193 -19.67 -1.00 11.24
N GLY A 194 -19.37 -0.62 9.98
CA GLY A 194 -19.93 0.55 9.34
C GLY A 194 -21.27 0.32 8.63
N ASN A 195 -21.72 1.32 7.88
CA ASN A 195 -22.91 1.24 7.07
C ASN A 195 -22.64 0.52 5.74
N HIS A 196 -22.98 -0.76 5.64
CA HIS A 196 -22.71 -1.62 4.48
C HIS A 196 -23.34 -1.15 3.14
N LYS A 197 -24.25 -0.16 3.15
CA LYS A 197 -24.72 0.47 1.91
C LYS A 197 -23.69 1.38 1.27
N LEU A 198 -22.64 1.73 2.00
CA LEU A 198 -21.54 2.60 1.58
C LEU A 198 -20.23 1.83 1.36
N ASP A 199 -20.26 0.50 1.37
CA ASP A 199 -19.08 -0.33 1.18
C ASP A 199 -18.45 -0.10 -0.20
N GLN A 200 -17.10 0.04 -0.22
CA GLN A 200 -16.32 0.20 -1.44
C GLN A 200 -15.18 -0.83 -1.48
N GLY A 201 -14.84 -1.28 -2.69
CA GLY A 201 -13.77 -2.25 -2.89
C GLY A 201 -14.14 -3.68 -2.50
N VAL A 202 -15.43 -4.01 -2.59
CA VAL A 202 -15.95 -5.37 -2.33
C VAL A 202 -15.31 -6.38 -3.26
N GLU A 203 -15.05 -6.02 -4.52
CA GLU A 203 -14.38 -6.87 -5.54
C GLU A 203 -12.99 -7.29 -5.07
N ARG A 204 -12.21 -6.33 -4.52
CA ARG A 204 -10.88 -6.56 -3.97
C ARG A 204 -10.93 -7.31 -2.64
N TYR A 205 -11.97 -7.08 -1.84
CA TYR A 205 -12.20 -7.86 -0.62
C TYR A 205 -12.45 -9.32 -0.95
N CYS A 206 -13.26 -9.64 -1.96
CA CYS A 206 -13.45 -10.99 -2.45
C CYS A 206 -12.12 -11.60 -2.97
N ALA A 207 -11.34 -10.82 -3.73
CA ALA A 207 -10.07 -11.28 -4.26
C ALA A 207 -9.06 -11.63 -3.15
N ILE A 208 -8.90 -10.74 -2.16
CA ILE A 208 -7.96 -10.98 -1.05
C ILE A 208 -8.45 -12.09 -0.12
N THR A 209 -9.77 -12.28 0.02
CA THR A 209 -10.34 -13.41 0.77
C THR A 209 -9.97 -14.74 0.13
N ASP A 210 -10.16 -14.87 -1.20
CA ASP A 210 -9.77 -16.08 -1.93
C ASP A 210 -8.27 -16.35 -1.79
N PHE A 211 -7.44 -15.31 -2.00
CA PHE A 211 -5.99 -15.42 -1.89
C PHE A 211 -5.54 -15.90 -0.50
N MET A 212 -6.03 -15.24 0.56
CA MET A 212 -5.61 -15.56 1.93
C MET A 212 -6.06 -16.95 2.38
N ALA A 213 -7.25 -17.38 1.94
CA ALA A 213 -7.72 -18.74 2.22
C ALA A 213 -6.82 -19.81 1.57
N GLU A 214 -6.35 -19.58 0.33
CA GLU A 214 -5.43 -20.46 -0.37
C GLU A 214 -4.03 -20.43 0.30
N ALA A 215 -3.48 -19.25 0.55
CA ALA A 215 -2.19 -19.07 1.22
C ALA A 215 -2.16 -19.73 2.61
N CYS A 216 -3.22 -19.57 3.41
CA CYS A 216 -3.34 -20.19 4.72
C CYS A 216 -3.36 -21.73 4.61
N LYS A 217 -4.17 -22.27 3.69
CA LYS A 217 -4.25 -23.72 3.44
C LYS A 217 -2.90 -24.34 3.05
N GLU A 218 -2.09 -23.59 2.28
CA GLU A 218 -0.76 -24.00 1.84
C GLU A 218 0.33 -23.74 2.89
N GLY A 219 0.02 -23.05 3.98
CA GLY A 219 0.98 -22.63 5.00
C GLY A 219 1.97 -21.56 4.51
N ASN A 220 1.54 -20.69 3.60
CA ASN A 220 2.34 -19.65 2.95
C ASN A 220 2.01 -18.23 3.49
N LEU A 221 1.93 -18.06 4.81
CA LEU A 221 1.68 -16.78 5.46
C LEU A 221 3.00 -16.05 5.79
N GLU A 222 3.98 -16.10 4.89
CA GLU A 222 5.31 -15.53 5.07
C GLU A 222 5.41 -14.17 4.34
N HIS A 223 6.27 -13.29 4.86
CA HIS A 223 6.40 -11.91 4.38
C HIS A 223 6.79 -11.82 2.90
N ASP A 224 7.74 -12.64 2.45
CA ASP A 224 8.23 -12.68 1.06
C ASP A 224 7.15 -13.14 0.08
N TYR A 225 6.41 -14.21 0.44
CA TYR A 225 5.28 -14.69 -0.34
C TYR A 225 4.15 -13.66 -0.40
N LEU A 226 3.77 -13.09 0.75
CA LEU A 226 2.65 -12.14 0.80
C LEU A 226 2.95 -10.86 0.01
N ILE A 227 4.15 -10.26 0.15
CA ILE A 227 4.46 -9.01 -0.55
C ILE A 227 4.55 -9.21 -2.07
N THR A 228 5.09 -10.34 -2.52
CA THR A 228 5.27 -10.61 -3.95
C THR A 228 3.98 -11.11 -4.61
N SER A 229 3.11 -11.79 -3.88
CA SER A 229 1.93 -12.47 -4.45
C SER A 229 0.65 -11.65 -4.32
N ILE A 230 0.35 -11.05 -3.16
CA ILE A 230 -0.87 -10.22 -3.00
C ILE A 230 -0.84 -9.04 -3.96
N SER A 231 0.30 -8.32 -4.01
CA SER A 231 0.45 -7.15 -4.87
C SER A 231 0.39 -7.47 -6.37
N ARG A 232 0.45 -8.75 -6.73
CA ARG A 232 0.43 -9.27 -8.11
C ARG A 232 -0.68 -10.31 -8.34
N TYR A 233 -1.66 -10.35 -7.44
CA TYR A 233 -2.80 -11.22 -7.61
C TYR A 233 -3.73 -10.65 -8.68
N LEU A 234 -3.69 -11.25 -9.87
CA LEU A 234 -4.38 -10.81 -11.07
C LEU A 234 -5.64 -11.62 -11.38
N LYS A 235 -6.26 -12.17 -10.33
CA LYS A 235 -7.56 -12.84 -10.39
C LYS A 235 -8.65 -11.95 -9.80
N HIS A 236 -9.71 -11.73 -10.56
CA HIS A 236 -10.81 -10.87 -10.16
C HIS A 236 -11.69 -11.54 -9.10
N GLY A 237 -11.96 -10.85 -7.99
CA GLY A 237 -12.66 -11.43 -6.84
C GLY A 237 -14.11 -11.85 -7.11
N VAL A 238 -14.83 -11.16 -7.99
CA VAL A 238 -16.24 -11.45 -8.28
C VAL A 238 -16.38 -12.33 -9.51
N THR A 239 -15.77 -11.97 -10.64
CA THR A 239 -15.91 -12.71 -11.90
C THR A 239 -15.03 -13.96 -11.96
N LYS A 240 -14.04 -14.06 -11.07
CA LYS A 240 -13.02 -15.11 -11.02
C LYS A 240 -12.16 -15.21 -12.29
N LEU A 241 -12.21 -14.20 -13.17
CA LEU A 241 -11.33 -14.12 -14.33
C LEU A 241 -9.90 -13.90 -13.86
N ASP A 242 -8.98 -14.74 -14.32
CA ASP A 242 -7.55 -14.63 -14.09
C ASP A 242 -6.88 -14.09 -15.36
N MET A 243 -6.11 -13.02 -15.23
CA MET A 243 -5.41 -12.44 -16.38
C MET A 243 -4.40 -13.41 -16.99
N TYR A 244 -3.85 -14.34 -16.22
CA TYR A 244 -2.91 -15.35 -16.71
C TYR A 244 -3.56 -16.35 -17.69
N ASP A 245 -4.89 -16.55 -17.61
CA ASP A 245 -5.64 -17.38 -18.57
C ASP A 245 -5.67 -16.77 -19.98
N PHE A 246 -5.38 -15.46 -20.09
CA PHE A 246 -5.38 -14.67 -21.33
C PHE A 246 -3.97 -14.28 -21.77
N MET A 247 -2.96 -15.07 -21.40
CA MET A 247 -1.56 -14.76 -21.66
C MET A 247 -1.27 -14.66 -23.18
N PRO A 248 -0.81 -13.49 -23.70
CA PRO A 248 -0.45 -13.30 -25.09
C PRO A 248 0.71 -14.19 -25.55
N GLU A 249 0.81 -14.47 -26.85
CA GLU A 249 1.90 -15.30 -27.40
C GLU A 249 3.26 -14.59 -27.31
N SER A 250 3.29 -13.27 -27.57
CA SER A 250 4.51 -12.45 -27.58
C SER A 250 4.21 -11.00 -27.22
N GLU A 251 5.24 -10.18 -27.07
CA GLU A 251 5.12 -8.72 -26.84
C GLU A 251 4.44 -7.96 -27.99
N ASN A 252 4.37 -8.54 -29.19
CA ASN A 252 3.72 -7.97 -30.37
C ASN A 252 2.25 -8.40 -30.50
N ASP A 253 1.77 -9.29 -29.63
CA ASP A 253 0.39 -9.77 -29.60
C ASP A 253 -0.43 -8.92 -28.59
N THR A 254 -0.67 -7.65 -28.97
CA THR A 254 -1.33 -6.65 -28.12
C THR A 254 -2.70 -7.14 -27.65
N GLN A 255 -2.89 -7.23 -26.34
CA GLN A 255 -4.13 -7.66 -25.70
C GLN A 255 -4.47 -6.78 -24.50
N TYR A 256 -5.43 -5.87 -24.67
CA TYR A 256 -5.89 -5.01 -23.58
C TYR A 256 -6.87 -5.72 -22.65
N PHE A 257 -6.65 -5.55 -21.34
CA PHE A 257 -7.48 -6.10 -20.30
C PHE A 257 -7.88 -5.02 -19.27
N PRO A 258 -9.12 -5.02 -18.70
CA PRO A 258 -9.52 -4.06 -17.70
C PRO A 258 -8.83 -4.31 -16.35
N PHE A 259 -8.27 -3.27 -15.74
CA PHE A 259 -7.57 -3.33 -14.45
C PHE A 259 -8.34 -2.66 -13.28
N GLY A 260 -9.58 -2.21 -13.50
CA GLY A 260 -10.31 -1.35 -12.57
C GLY A 260 -10.50 -1.95 -11.17
N ASP A 261 -10.86 -3.24 -11.11
CA ASP A 261 -11.36 -3.90 -9.88
C ASP A 261 -10.41 -4.97 -9.34
N TYR A 262 -9.17 -4.99 -9.83
CA TYR A 262 -8.11 -5.88 -9.33
C TYR A 262 -7.38 -5.25 -8.13
N ILE A 263 -6.62 -6.04 -7.36
CA ILE A 263 -5.79 -5.53 -6.27
C ILE A 263 -4.74 -4.59 -6.82
N ALA A 264 -3.96 -5.03 -7.84
CA ALA A 264 -3.06 -4.14 -8.57
C ALA A 264 -3.80 -3.47 -9.73
N ARG A 265 -4.15 -2.21 -9.59
CA ARG A 265 -4.81 -1.40 -10.62
C ARG A 265 -4.00 -0.17 -10.99
N TYR A 266 -4.47 0.63 -11.96
CA TYR A 266 -3.71 1.81 -12.39
C TYR A 266 -3.35 2.75 -11.25
N SER A 267 -4.25 3.00 -10.31
CA SER A 267 -4.02 3.88 -9.16
C SER A 267 -3.12 3.29 -8.07
N THR A 268 -2.70 2.02 -8.18
CA THR A 268 -1.72 1.47 -7.24
C THR A 268 -0.38 2.18 -7.40
N ALA A 269 0.09 2.79 -6.31
CA ALA A 269 1.26 3.67 -6.29
C ALA A 269 2.42 3.13 -5.45
N SER A 270 2.12 2.23 -4.51
CA SER A 270 3.12 1.62 -3.63
C SER A 270 2.55 0.42 -2.86
N VAL A 271 3.43 -0.40 -2.34
CA VAL A 271 3.10 -1.49 -1.41
C VAL A 271 4.03 -1.40 -0.21
N ILE A 272 3.50 -1.67 0.96
CA ILE A 272 4.29 -1.81 2.18
C ILE A 272 3.82 -3.04 2.96
N LEU A 273 4.77 -3.86 3.40
CA LEU A 273 4.55 -4.90 4.39
C LEU A 273 5.50 -4.65 5.56
N VAL A 274 4.97 -4.43 6.76
CA VAL A 274 5.78 -4.36 7.98
C VAL A 274 5.81 -5.74 8.63
N GLN A 275 7.01 -6.30 8.71
CA GLN A 275 7.30 -7.50 9.48
C GLN A 275 7.74 -7.07 10.88
N GLY A 276 6.95 -7.38 11.87
CA GLY A 276 7.26 -7.13 13.28
C GLY A 276 8.39 -7.99 13.81
N VAL A 277 8.52 -8.02 15.12
CA VAL A 277 9.49 -8.85 15.84
C VAL A 277 8.77 -9.81 16.78
N ARG A 278 9.45 -10.86 17.20
CA ARG A 278 9.00 -11.67 18.34
C ARG A 278 9.22 -10.91 19.65
N PRO A 279 8.47 -11.19 20.71
CA PRO A 279 8.62 -10.50 21.99
C PRO A 279 10.02 -10.60 22.63
N ASP A 280 10.81 -11.60 22.23
CA ASP A 280 12.19 -11.82 22.71
C ASP A 280 13.26 -11.13 21.85
N GLU A 281 12.85 -10.45 20.78
CA GLU A 281 13.76 -9.79 19.84
C GLU A 281 13.89 -8.28 20.08
N SER A 282 14.96 -7.71 19.55
CA SER A 282 15.12 -6.25 19.54
C SER A 282 14.06 -5.60 18.66
N PRO A 283 13.35 -4.56 19.13
CA PRO A 283 12.43 -3.76 18.32
C PRO A 283 13.05 -3.19 17.04
N LEU A 284 14.36 -2.93 17.06
CA LEU A 284 15.13 -2.45 15.89
C LEU A 284 15.25 -3.47 14.75
N ASN A 285 14.83 -4.72 14.97
CA ASN A 285 14.77 -5.76 13.94
C ASN A 285 13.48 -5.75 13.13
N THR A 286 12.59 -4.79 13.38
CA THR A 286 11.38 -4.56 12.56
C THR A 286 11.80 -4.14 11.15
N VAL A 287 11.13 -4.69 10.15
CA VAL A 287 11.45 -4.48 8.73
C VAL A 287 10.23 -3.98 7.98
N SER A 288 10.38 -2.93 7.19
CA SER A 288 9.39 -2.56 6.17
C SER A 288 9.86 -3.05 4.80
N TRP A 289 9.19 -4.06 4.27
CA TRP A 289 9.31 -4.49 2.88
C TRP A 289 8.49 -3.55 2.02
N THR A 290 9.11 -2.85 1.09
CA THR A 290 8.45 -1.74 0.39
C THR A 290 8.64 -1.84 -1.11
N ILE A 291 7.55 -1.72 -1.87
CA ILE A 291 7.56 -1.54 -3.32
C ILE A 291 7.19 -0.08 -3.58
N ILE A 292 8.15 0.71 -4.05
CA ILE A 292 7.93 2.11 -4.41
C ILE A 292 7.59 2.20 -5.89
N GLY A 293 6.34 2.53 -6.18
CA GLY A 293 5.76 2.51 -7.53
C GLY A 293 4.75 1.38 -7.72
N TRP A 294 4.40 1.13 -8.97
CA TRP A 294 3.44 0.09 -9.33
C TRP A 294 4.04 -1.31 -9.18
N PRO A 295 3.42 -2.23 -8.42
CA PRO A 295 4.05 -3.50 -8.06
C PRO A 295 4.31 -4.44 -9.26
N LEU A 296 3.65 -4.21 -10.39
CA LEU A 296 3.89 -5.00 -11.60
C LEU A 296 5.07 -4.47 -12.43
N THR A 297 5.69 -3.34 -12.02
CA THR A 297 6.85 -2.73 -12.70
C THR A 297 7.99 -2.38 -11.74
N THR A 298 7.81 -2.57 -10.44
CA THR A 298 8.83 -2.32 -9.40
C THR A 298 8.96 -3.52 -8.46
N VAL A 299 10.01 -3.54 -7.65
CA VAL A 299 10.41 -4.68 -6.82
C VAL A 299 10.37 -4.34 -5.33
N ALA A 300 10.19 -5.37 -4.49
CA ALA A 300 10.20 -5.26 -3.04
C ALA A 300 11.63 -5.10 -2.50
N ILE A 301 11.83 -4.12 -1.61
CA ILE A 301 13.11 -3.84 -0.94
C ILE A 301 12.86 -3.79 0.56
N PRO A 302 13.61 -4.53 1.39
CA PRO A 302 13.54 -4.44 2.84
C PRO A 302 14.24 -3.17 3.35
N LEU A 303 13.57 -2.46 4.23
CA LEU A 303 14.06 -1.25 4.90
C LEU A 303 14.08 -1.47 6.40
N VAL A 304 15.24 -1.23 7.00
CA VAL A 304 15.50 -1.34 8.43
C VAL A 304 15.94 0.02 8.95
N LEU A 305 15.47 0.42 10.12
CA LEU A 305 15.85 1.67 10.75
C LEU A 305 17.26 1.55 11.37
N THR A 306 18.27 1.98 10.62
CA THR A 306 19.66 1.99 11.08
C THR A 306 19.97 3.19 11.98
N SER A 307 21.05 3.14 12.77
CA SER A 307 21.48 4.27 13.60
C SER A 307 21.85 5.50 12.76
N SER A 308 22.39 5.30 11.55
CA SER A 308 22.72 6.38 10.60
C SER A 308 21.50 6.98 9.91
N GLY A 309 20.35 6.28 9.92
CA GLY A 309 19.18 6.65 9.13
C GLY A 309 19.35 6.41 7.62
N LYS A 310 20.42 5.72 7.19
CA LYS A 310 20.65 5.41 5.77
C LYS A 310 19.58 4.46 5.25
N LEU A 311 19.02 4.80 4.09
CA LEU A 311 18.16 3.97 3.24
C LEU A 311 18.79 3.82 1.84
N PRO A 312 18.32 2.89 1.00
CA PRO A 312 18.73 2.84 -0.41
C PRO A 312 18.37 4.15 -1.12
N ALA A 313 19.32 4.73 -1.85
CA ALA A 313 19.12 6.01 -2.53
C ALA A 313 18.01 5.95 -3.61
N ILE A 314 17.77 4.76 -4.16
CA ILE A 314 16.75 4.56 -5.21
C ILE A 314 15.30 4.66 -4.71
N VAL A 315 15.06 4.60 -3.40
CA VAL A 315 13.71 4.69 -2.79
C VAL A 315 13.51 5.97 -1.99
N THR A 316 14.53 6.81 -1.89
CA THR A 316 14.48 8.14 -1.25
C THR A 316 14.46 9.24 -2.29
N ASP A 317 14.34 10.50 -1.85
CA ASP A 317 14.48 11.67 -2.73
C ASP A 317 15.88 11.69 -3.38
N ASP A 318 15.91 11.75 -4.71
CA ASP A 318 17.13 11.83 -5.51
C ASP A 318 17.65 13.29 -5.70
N GLY A 319 17.05 14.24 -4.99
CA GLY A 319 17.33 15.67 -5.08
C GLY A 319 16.44 16.41 -6.08
N THR A 320 15.51 15.71 -6.73
CA THR A 320 14.51 16.31 -7.65
C THR A 320 13.08 16.28 -7.08
N GLY A 321 12.91 15.79 -5.85
CA GLY A 321 11.61 15.56 -5.23
C GLY A 321 10.98 14.22 -5.63
N HIS A 322 11.76 13.30 -6.21
CA HIS A 322 11.28 12.00 -6.66
C HIS A 322 12.23 10.87 -6.24
N SER A 323 11.75 9.62 -6.24
CA SER A 323 12.63 8.46 -6.08
C SER A 323 12.94 7.84 -7.46
N TRP A 324 14.21 7.49 -7.65
CA TRP A 324 14.68 6.94 -8.92
C TRP A 324 13.91 5.67 -9.33
N LEU A 325 13.64 4.75 -8.38
CA LEU A 325 12.94 3.49 -8.67
C LEU A 325 11.48 3.74 -9.06
N ASN A 326 10.80 4.65 -8.36
CA ASN A 326 9.43 5.03 -8.70
C ASN A 326 9.32 5.59 -10.12
N GLU A 327 10.22 6.52 -10.48
CA GLU A 327 10.26 7.11 -11.83
C GLU A 327 10.46 6.04 -12.92
N LYS A 328 11.33 5.06 -12.68
CA LYS A 328 11.55 3.96 -13.62
C LYS A 328 10.32 3.06 -13.73
N GLY A 329 9.71 2.72 -12.58
CA GLY A 329 8.46 1.95 -12.55
C GLY A 329 7.31 2.64 -13.28
N LEU A 330 7.14 3.95 -13.13
CA LEU A 330 6.11 4.73 -13.82
C LEU A 330 6.32 4.75 -15.35
N LYS A 331 7.56 4.87 -15.81
CA LYS A 331 7.86 4.78 -17.26
C LYS A 331 7.52 3.40 -17.84
N LEU A 332 7.82 2.32 -17.12
CA LEU A 332 7.42 0.97 -17.55
C LEU A 332 5.90 0.79 -17.52
N LYS A 333 5.23 1.35 -16.51
CA LYS A 333 3.76 1.33 -16.42
C LYS A 333 3.09 2.04 -17.59
N GLN A 334 3.67 3.14 -18.10
CA GLN A 334 3.17 3.84 -19.29
C GLN A 334 3.20 2.96 -20.55
N ARG A 335 4.14 2.01 -20.68
CA ARG A 335 4.16 1.04 -21.78
C ARG A 335 2.97 0.09 -21.71
N ILE A 336 2.54 -0.27 -20.51
CA ILE A 336 1.39 -1.17 -20.28
C ILE A 336 0.08 -0.41 -20.52
N PHE A 337 -0.06 0.81 -19.98
CA PHE A 337 -1.23 1.67 -20.17
C PHE A 337 -0.99 2.66 -21.32
N SER A 338 -0.80 2.14 -22.53
CA SER A 338 -0.33 2.86 -23.70
C SER A 338 -1.45 3.51 -24.53
N LEU A 339 -2.71 3.33 -24.21
CA LEU A 339 -3.82 3.99 -24.91
C LEU A 339 -3.82 5.49 -24.65
N GLU A 340 -3.76 6.30 -25.71
CA GLU A 340 -3.71 7.76 -25.59
C GLU A 340 -5.09 8.44 -25.53
N ALA A 341 -6.15 7.73 -25.91
CA ALA A 341 -7.51 8.26 -25.98
C ALA A 341 -8.49 7.43 -25.14
N GLY A 342 -9.58 8.06 -24.68
CA GLY A 342 -10.60 7.42 -23.88
C GLY A 342 -10.18 7.19 -22.44
N ASN A 343 -10.59 6.06 -21.84
CA ASN A 343 -10.30 5.74 -20.44
C ASN A 343 -9.00 4.92 -20.34
N THR A 344 -7.86 5.54 -20.64
CA THR A 344 -6.54 4.90 -20.74
C THR A 344 -6.07 4.24 -19.44
N THR A 345 -6.55 4.70 -18.29
CA THR A 345 -6.17 4.18 -16.97
C THR A 345 -6.91 2.89 -16.59
N SER A 346 -7.89 2.48 -17.39
CA SER A 346 -8.70 1.28 -17.13
C SER A 346 -8.18 0.04 -17.85
N TYR A 347 -7.40 0.20 -18.93
CA TYR A 347 -7.00 -0.90 -19.79
C TYR A 347 -5.49 -0.99 -19.93
N GLY A 348 -4.92 -2.10 -19.49
CA GLY A 348 -3.50 -2.42 -19.65
C GLY A 348 -3.27 -3.47 -20.73
N ASP A 349 -2.18 -3.33 -21.49
CA ASP A 349 -1.74 -4.31 -22.47
C ASP A 349 -0.99 -5.45 -21.78
N LEU A 350 -1.61 -6.62 -21.72
CA LEU A 350 -1.03 -7.81 -21.10
C LEU A 350 0.26 -8.25 -21.79
N SER A 351 0.40 -8.05 -23.12
CA SER A 351 1.58 -8.46 -23.88
C SER A 351 2.87 -7.80 -23.39
N GLN A 352 2.77 -6.56 -22.90
CA GLN A 352 3.87 -5.82 -22.29
C GLN A 352 4.14 -6.25 -20.83
N LEU A 353 3.13 -6.79 -20.15
CA LEU A 353 3.25 -7.19 -18.75
C LEU A 353 3.80 -8.62 -18.61
N PHE A 354 3.21 -9.57 -19.34
CA PHE A 354 3.63 -10.96 -19.43
C PHE A 354 3.16 -11.59 -20.75
N ASN A 355 3.91 -12.55 -21.26
CA ASN A 355 3.61 -13.30 -22.48
C ASN A 355 4.29 -14.67 -22.46
N LYS A 356 3.93 -15.58 -23.39
CA LYS A 356 4.47 -16.95 -23.43
C LYS A 356 5.97 -17.00 -23.74
N GLN A 357 6.53 -15.96 -24.37
CA GLN A 357 7.97 -15.86 -24.65
C GLN A 357 8.79 -15.44 -23.41
N GLY A 358 8.15 -15.01 -22.32
CA GLY A 358 8.83 -14.57 -21.09
C GLY A 358 9.49 -13.19 -21.22
N THR A 359 9.10 -12.38 -22.19
CA THR A 359 9.70 -11.05 -22.46
C THR A 359 8.95 -9.91 -21.78
N GLY A 360 7.83 -10.19 -21.10
CA GLY A 360 7.02 -9.19 -20.39
C GLY A 360 7.77 -8.56 -19.22
N ILE A 361 7.44 -7.30 -18.90
CA ILE A 361 8.10 -6.51 -17.87
C ILE A 361 8.09 -7.23 -16.51
N LEU A 362 6.92 -7.75 -16.09
CA LEU A 362 6.81 -8.48 -14.82
C LEU A 362 7.72 -9.71 -14.79
N GLN A 363 7.76 -10.47 -15.90
CA GLN A 363 8.58 -11.67 -16.01
C GLN A 363 10.09 -11.37 -15.96
N GLN A 364 10.49 -10.19 -16.43
CA GLN A 364 11.88 -9.75 -16.39
C GLN A 364 12.29 -9.23 -15.00
N ILE A 365 11.39 -8.58 -14.25
CA ILE A 365 11.73 -8.04 -12.91
C ILE A 365 11.61 -9.08 -11.80
N GLN A 366 10.79 -10.12 -11.93
CA GLN A 366 10.63 -11.13 -10.88
C GLN A 366 11.94 -11.85 -10.48
N PRO A 367 12.81 -12.30 -11.41
CA PRO A 367 14.10 -12.87 -11.03
C PRO A 367 15.03 -11.86 -10.34
N VAL A 368 14.96 -10.59 -10.76
CA VAL A 368 15.74 -9.49 -10.15
C VAL A 368 15.29 -9.25 -8.70
N GLU A 369 13.98 -9.26 -8.46
CA GLU A 369 13.40 -9.16 -7.13
C GLU A 369 13.78 -10.33 -6.23
N GLY A 370 13.76 -11.57 -6.76
CA GLY A 370 14.17 -12.75 -6.01
C GLY A 370 15.58 -12.62 -5.43
N GLU A 371 16.53 -12.09 -6.20
CA GLU A 371 17.90 -11.81 -5.73
C GLU A 371 17.94 -10.69 -4.68
N VAL A 372 17.13 -9.63 -4.87
CA VAL A 372 17.02 -8.52 -3.90
C VAL A 372 16.48 -9.01 -2.56
N ILE A 373 15.44 -9.82 -2.58
CA ILE A 373 14.84 -10.41 -1.36
C ILE A 373 15.84 -11.34 -0.69
N ALA A 374 16.42 -12.29 -1.40
CA ALA A 374 17.34 -13.28 -0.83
C ALA A 374 18.52 -12.61 -0.12
N ARG A 375 19.18 -11.64 -0.75
CA ARG A 375 20.30 -10.90 -0.11
C ARG A 375 19.83 -9.99 1.02
N GLY A 376 18.63 -9.43 0.91
CA GLY A 376 18.01 -8.66 1.97
C GLY A 376 17.80 -9.50 3.23
N GLU A 377 17.26 -10.71 3.06
CA GLU A 377 17.07 -11.66 4.15
C GLU A 377 18.39 -12.09 4.80
N GLU A 378 19.43 -12.35 4.00
CA GLU A 378 20.76 -12.64 4.53
C GLU A 378 21.29 -11.51 5.41
N ALA A 379 21.16 -10.26 4.94
CA ALA A 379 21.61 -9.07 5.68
C ALA A 379 20.79 -8.90 6.98
N ILE A 380 19.47 -9.06 6.92
CA ILE A 380 18.57 -8.99 8.08
C ILE A 380 18.89 -10.12 9.08
N ALA A 381 19.12 -11.35 8.60
CA ALA A 381 19.47 -12.47 9.47
C ALA A 381 20.80 -12.22 10.23
N GLN A 382 21.77 -11.57 9.59
CA GLN A 382 23.03 -11.18 10.24
C GLN A 382 22.79 -10.06 11.27
N LEU A 383 21.92 -9.07 10.99
CA LEU A 383 21.54 -8.03 11.93
C LEU A 383 20.83 -8.63 13.16
N ARG A 384 19.89 -9.56 12.95
CA ARG A 384 19.15 -10.24 14.03
C ARG A 384 20.05 -11.07 14.94
N LYS A 385 21.13 -11.65 14.41
CA LYS A 385 22.16 -12.36 15.23
C LYS A 385 23.00 -11.41 16.07
N ASN A 386 23.29 -10.22 15.57
CA ASN A 386 24.09 -9.22 16.26
C ASN A 386 23.76 -7.81 15.74
N SER A 387 23.13 -7.00 16.58
CA SER A 387 22.74 -5.62 16.27
C SER A 387 23.92 -4.69 15.87
N LYS A 388 25.19 -5.09 16.16
CA LYS A 388 26.38 -4.36 15.68
C LYS A 388 26.64 -4.55 14.19
N ASN A 389 25.96 -5.51 13.53
CA ASN A 389 26.11 -5.78 12.09
C ASN A 389 25.33 -4.79 11.20
N ILE A 390 25.06 -3.59 11.69
CA ILE A 390 24.35 -2.54 10.94
C ILE A 390 25.03 -2.20 9.60
N LYS A 391 26.37 -2.32 9.55
CA LYS A 391 27.15 -2.14 8.32
C LYS A 391 26.79 -3.14 7.22
N THR A 392 26.26 -4.32 7.56
CA THR A 392 25.80 -5.31 6.59
C THR A 392 24.56 -4.81 5.87
N ILE A 393 23.64 -4.20 6.60
CA ILE A 393 22.43 -3.57 6.02
C ILE A 393 22.83 -2.39 5.12
N GLU A 394 23.74 -1.52 5.56
CA GLU A 394 24.21 -0.39 4.76
C GLU A 394 24.95 -0.83 3.48
N SER A 395 25.74 -1.90 3.56
CA SER A 395 26.38 -2.50 2.39
C SER A 395 25.38 -3.15 1.43
N TYR A 396 24.32 -3.78 1.97
CA TYR A 396 23.21 -4.28 1.16
C TYR A 396 22.51 -3.12 0.44
N TYR A 397 22.30 -1.97 1.07
CA TYR A 397 21.69 -0.79 0.44
C TYR A 397 22.54 -0.25 -0.72
N ASP A 398 23.86 -0.17 -0.54
CA ASP A 398 24.77 0.23 -1.63
C ASP A 398 24.74 -0.77 -2.80
N TRP A 399 24.66 -2.07 -2.47
CA TRP A 399 24.55 -3.11 -3.47
C TRP A 399 23.20 -3.04 -4.23
N VAL A 400 22.07 -2.91 -3.53
CA VAL A 400 20.74 -2.89 -4.17
C VAL A 400 20.59 -1.68 -5.08
N ASP A 401 21.13 -0.52 -4.70
CA ASP A 401 21.18 0.68 -5.54
C ASP A 401 21.90 0.42 -6.87
N ALA A 402 23.09 -0.18 -6.82
CA ALA A 402 23.89 -0.49 -8.00
C ALA A 402 23.24 -1.60 -8.85
N TYR A 403 22.74 -2.65 -8.19
CA TYR A 403 22.11 -3.81 -8.82
C TYR A 403 20.87 -3.43 -9.59
N LEU A 404 19.93 -2.72 -8.97
CA LEU A 404 18.68 -2.31 -9.61
C LEU A 404 18.93 -1.26 -10.71
N LYS A 405 19.84 -0.29 -10.50
CA LYS A 405 20.21 0.65 -11.56
C LYS A 405 20.75 -0.06 -12.81
N LYS A 406 21.51 -1.14 -12.65
CA LYS A 406 22.00 -1.95 -13.76
C LYS A 406 20.87 -2.67 -14.49
N HIS A 407 20.02 -3.39 -13.75
CA HIS A 407 18.97 -4.22 -14.35
C HIS A 407 17.86 -3.40 -14.99
N TYR A 408 17.41 -2.32 -14.35
CA TYR A 408 16.39 -1.43 -14.94
C TYR A 408 16.87 -0.70 -16.19
N ARG A 409 18.16 -0.43 -16.34
CA ARG A 409 18.68 0.13 -17.63
C ARG A 409 18.48 -0.80 -18.80
N ALA A 410 18.46 -2.11 -18.59
CA ALA A 410 18.26 -3.10 -19.65
C ALA A 410 16.79 -3.22 -20.10
N LEU A 411 15.84 -2.62 -19.36
CA LEU A 411 14.41 -2.62 -19.68
C LEU A 411 13.99 -1.45 -20.58
N PHE A 412 14.90 -0.49 -20.83
CA PHE A 412 14.69 0.72 -21.65
C PHE A 412 15.60 0.71 -22.87
#